data_182a4c2eba959b10f038dc4c22bb4db4
#
_entry.id   182a4c2eba959b10f038dc4c22bb4db4
#
_cell.length_a   1.000
_cell.length_b   1.000
_cell.length_c   1.000
_cell.angle_alpha   90.00
_cell.angle_beta   90.00
_cell.angle_gamma   90.00
#
_symmetry.space_group_name_H-M   'P 1'
#
loop_
_entity.id
_entity.type
_entity.pdbx_description
1 polymer ?
#
loop_
_entity_poly.entity_id
_entity_poly.type
_entity_poly.pdbx_seq_one_letter_code
_entity_poly.pdbx_strand_id
1 'polypeptide(L)'
;MSHPPAPHASPGEEKIGLARRIFGGLSGRLYWRTFFLIVLLVSASLAVWFQSFRVLQLGPRVEQTSRQITSLIDLTRIALVHSAPEYRTALLDELVKREDIYIYPRVASDQWVPMAHTDFTRRLTKSVDARLHEKLDFAEAVNGRPGLWIGFRIDHDDYWLLLDRSRIDSSLGEAWIIWSVLATLLALIGAAIIASFVNRPLRDLSIATARVREGNFSHQLSETSGTQEIREVNRGFNRMARALQDIEQDRALMLAGISHDIRTPLARLRLEAELSVPDAQARHDIVADIEQADSIINKFMEYARSASPVRESVDLPDLLAKIAADYTKNPDTRIRMPRDAEARVMADPLELQRIVVNLIENARRYGRSPGTNRVELDIGFAKRSTEVCLSVRDHGPGVAPDHLPLLTRPFFRGDEARTAAKGTGLGLAIVDKTIARMDGRLEVSNAKGGGLLVRLWLPRDPADSLPPPQL
;
A
#
# COMPACT_ATOMS: atom_id res chain seq x y z
N MET A 1 -36.72 -34.60 -18.45
CA MET A 1 -36.18 -33.24 -18.60
C MET A 1 -34.80 -33.22 -17.95
N SER A 2 -33.79 -33.34 -18.78
CA SER A 2 -32.41 -33.54 -18.36
C SER A 2 -31.72 -32.16 -18.22
N HIS A 3 -31.10 -31.90 -17.07
CA HIS A 3 -30.25 -30.72 -16.87
C HIS A 3 -28.94 -30.86 -17.67
N PRO A 4 -28.44 -29.83 -18.33
CA PRO A 4 -27.14 -29.85 -18.97
C PRO A 4 -26.01 -29.70 -17.90
N PRO A 5 -24.83 -30.31 -18.13
CA PRO A 5 -23.71 -30.23 -17.22
C PRO A 5 -23.01 -28.84 -17.31
N ALA A 6 -22.52 -28.38 -16.16
CA ALA A 6 -21.75 -27.14 -16.04
C ALA A 6 -20.42 -27.22 -16.84
N PRO A 7 -19.94 -26.12 -17.42
CA PRO A 7 -18.70 -26.10 -18.18
C PRO A 7 -17.48 -26.24 -17.24
N HIS A 8 -16.62 -27.22 -17.54
CA HIS A 8 -15.31 -27.39 -16.89
C HIS A 8 -14.39 -26.23 -17.31
N ALA A 9 -13.95 -25.47 -16.32
CA ALA A 9 -12.92 -24.44 -16.51
C ALA A 9 -11.59 -25.11 -16.92
N SER A 10 -10.93 -24.56 -17.93
CA SER A 10 -9.67 -25.08 -18.46
C SER A 10 -8.50 -24.75 -17.50
N PRO A 11 -7.47 -25.62 -17.37
CA PRO A 11 -6.33 -25.43 -16.44
C PRO A 11 -5.46 -24.19 -16.71
N GLY A 12 -5.68 -23.50 -17.83
CA GLY A 12 -4.99 -22.27 -18.19
C GLY A 12 -5.54 -21.01 -17.51
N GLU A 13 -6.83 -20.98 -17.21
CA GLU A 13 -7.48 -19.81 -16.59
C GLU A 13 -7.16 -19.69 -15.09
N GLU A 14 -6.95 -20.79 -14.42
CA GLU A 14 -6.61 -20.82 -12.99
C GLU A 14 -5.18 -20.26 -12.72
N LYS A 15 -4.22 -20.56 -13.61
CA LYS A 15 -2.84 -20.03 -13.51
C LYS A 15 -2.76 -18.53 -13.81
N ILE A 16 -3.59 -18.04 -14.72
CA ILE A 16 -3.67 -16.60 -15.04
C ILE A 16 -4.37 -15.84 -13.89
N GLY A 17 -5.37 -16.44 -13.25
CA GLY A 17 -6.05 -15.89 -12.08
C GLY A 17 -5.14 -15.79 -10.84
N LEU A 18 -4.27 -16.79 -10.63
CA LEU A 18 -3.32 -16.81 -9.51
C LEU A 18 -2.20 -15.76 -9.70
N ALA A 19 -1.63 -15.68 -10.90
CA ALA A 19 -0.65 -14.65 -11.24
C ALA A 19 -1.24 -13.23 -11.10
N ARG A 20 -2.48 -13.02 -11.56
CA ARG A 20 -3.17 -11.72 -11.44
C ARG A 20 -3.52 -11.36 -10.00
N ARG A 21 -3.81 -12.32 -9.11
CA ARG A 21 -4.00 -12.10 -7.66
C ARG A 21 -2.70 -11.78 -6.94
N ILE A 22 -1.60 -12.48 -7.26
CA ILE A 22 -0.27 -12.22 -6.66
C ILE A 22 0.28 -10.86 -7.15
N PHE A 23 0.21 -10.58 -8.46
CA PHE A 23 0.69 -9.30 -9.02
C PHE A 23 -0.28 -8.13 -8.79
N GLY A 24 -1.59 -8.35 -8.71
CA GLY A 24 -2.58 -7.30 -8.44
C GLY A 24 -2.48 -6.73 -7.02
N GLY A 25 -2.17 -7.56 -6.02
CA GLY A 25 -1.93 -7.13 -4.65
C GLY A 25 -0.57 -6.44 -4.43
N LEU A 26 0.45 -6.79 -5.21
CA LEU A 26 1.78 -6.19 -5.19
C LEU A 26 1.86 -4.86 -5.96
N SER A 27 1.04 -4.69 -7.00
CA SER A 27 1.06 -3.52 -7.89
C SER A 27 0.56 -2.22 -7.25
N GLY A 28 -0.12 -2.27 -6.12
CA GLY A 28 -0.75 -1.10 -5.49
C GLY A 28 0.13 -0.29 -4.55
N ARG A 29 1.25 -0.81 -4.09
CA ARG A 29 2.13 -0.11 -3.15
C ARG A 29 3.37 0.43 -3.87
N LEU A 30 3.60 1.72 -3.75
CA LEU A 30 4.75 2.43 -4.34
C LEU A 30 6.09 1.74 -4.00
N TYR A 31 6.22 1.20 -2.79
CA TYR A 31 7.38 0.43 -2.33
C TYR A 31 7.73 -0.73 -3.27
N TRP A 32 6.76 -1.59 -3.60
CA TRP A 32 7.01 -2.76 -4.45
C TRP A 32 7.34 -2.38 -5.89
N ARG A 33 6.72 -1.31 -6.39
CA ARG A 33 7.02 -0.81 -7.75
C ARG A 33 8.45 -0.28 -7.85
N THR A 34 8.89 0.54 -6.89
CA THR A 34 10.27 1.05 -6.84
C THR A 34 11.28 -0.07 -6.60
N PHE A 35 10.99 -1.01 -5.69
CA PHE A 35 11.82 -2.17 -5.43
C PHE A 35 12.04 -3.02 -6.68
N PHE A 36 10.97 -3.45 -7.36
CA PHE A 36 11.10 -4.26 -8.57
C PHE A 36 11.74 -3.51 -9.73
N LEU A 37 11.53 -2.21 -9.86
CA LEU A 37 12.18 -1.41 -10.89
C LEU A 37 13.70 -1.34 -10.65
N ILE A 38 14.15 -1.14 -9.43
CA ILE A 38 15.58 -1.14 -9.08
C ILE A 38 16.18 -2.53 -9.30
N VAL A 39 15.50 -3.60 -8.83
CA VAL A 39 15.94 -4.98 -9.04
C VAL A 39 16.08 -5.29 -10.54
N LEU A 40 15.09 -4.90 -11.35
CA LEU A 40 15.12 -5.10 -12.80
C LEU A 40 16.31 -4.37 -13.43
N LEU A 41 16.51 -3.09 -13.07
CA LEU A 41 17.62 -2.28 -13.61
C LEU A 41 18.98 -2.89 -13.26
N VAL A 42 19.18 -3.28 -12.00
CA VAL A 42 20.45 -3.87 -11.53
C VAL A 42 20.66 -5.24 -12.18
N SER A 43 19.60 -6.08 -12.26
CA SER A 43 19.70 -7.39 -12.93
C SER A 43 20.01 -7.27 -14.41
N ALA A 44 19.41 -6.32 -15.11
CA ALA A 44 19.70 -6.04 -16.51
C ALA A 44 21.16 -5.55 -16.69
N SER A 45 21.64 -4.66 -15.82
CA SER A 45 23.03 -4.18 -15.82
C SER A 45 24.01 -5.31 -15.59
N LEU A 46 23.75 -6.19 -14.62
CA LEU A 46 24.59 -7.36 -14.34
C LEU A 46 24.59 -8.35 -15.51
N ALA A 47 23.44 -8.57 -16.16
CA ALA A 47 23.35 -9.44 -17.32
C ALA A 47 24.16 -8.90 -18.51
N VAL A 48 24.07 -7.59 -18.80
CA VAL A 48 24.87 -6.93 -19.83
C VAL A 48 26.36 -7.01 -19.50
N TRP A 49 26.74 -6.73 -18.28
CA TRP A 49 28.14 -6.82 -17.83
C TRP A 49 28.68 -8.25 -17.96
N PHE A 50 27.92 -9.25 -17.52
CA PHE A 50 28.29 -10.66 -17.63
C PHE A 50 28.46 -11.10 -19.08
N GLN A 51 27.55 -10.72 -19.95
CA GLN A 51 27.61 -11.02 -21.39
C GLN A 51 28.84 -10.37 -22.04
N SER A 52 29.09 -9.10 -21.73
CA SER A 52 30.26 -8.37 -22.24
C SER A 52 31.56 -9.01 -21.79
N PHE A 53 31.62 -9.37 -20.52
CA PHE A 53 32.80 -10.02 -19.94
C PHE A 53 33.11 -11.40 -20.58
N ARG A 54 32.01 -12.20 -20.79
CA ARG A 54 32.11 -13.50 -21.47
C ARG A 54 32.69 -13.36 -22.90
N VAL A 55 32.22 -12.37 -23.64
CA VAL A 55 32.71 -12.12 -25.01
C VAL A 55 34.12 -11.65 -25.01
N LEU A 56 34.54 -10.77 -24.09
CA LEU A 56 35.89 -10.23 -24.02
C LEU A 56 36.92 -11.29 -23.61
N GLN A 57 36.56 -12.29 -22.82
CA GLN A 57 37.51 -13.34 -22.38
C GLN A 57 37.70 -14.46 -23.40
N LEU A 58 36.75 -14.72 -24.29
CA LEU A 58 36.86 -15.81 -25.27
C LEU A 58 38.02 -15.61 -26.25
N GLY A 59 38.26 -14.42 -26.75
CA GLY A 59 39.28 -14.10 -27.72
C GLY A 59 40.70 -14.35 -27.19
N PRO A 60 41.14 -13.72 -26.10
CA PRO A 60 42.49 -13.90 -25.51
C PRO A 60 42.80 -15.34 -25.11
N ARG A 61 41.79 -16.08 -24.59
CA ARG A 61 41.95 -17.48 -24.20
C ARG A 61 42.23 -18.38 -25.41
N VAL A 62 41.45 -18.25 -26.47
CA VAL A 62 41.62 -19.01 -27.70
C VAL A 62 43.04 -18.74 -28.25
N GLU A 63 43.44 -17.49 -28.28
CA GLU A 63 44.77 -17.06 -28.76
C GLU A 63 45.91 -17.67 -27.92
N GLN A 64 45.81 -17.60 -26.59
CA GLN A 64 46.82 -18.15 -25.68
C GLN A 64 46.93 -19.67 -25.79
N THR A 65 45.78 -20.38 -25.74
CA THR A 65 45.74 -21.85 -25.88
C THR A 65 46.24 -22.29 -27.25
N SER A 66 45.83 -21.59 -28.29
CA SER A 66 46.30 -21.88 -29.67
C SER A 66 47.83 -21.72 -29.79
N ARG A 67 48.41 -20.64 -29.25
CA ARG A 67 49.89 -20.46 -29.24
C ARG A 67 50.60 -21.58 -28.49
N GLN A 68 50.12 -21.98 -27.34
CA GLN A 68 50.71 -23.07 -26.55
C GLN A 68 50.69 -24.39 -27.32
N ILE A 69 49.52 -24.76 -27.90
CA ILE A 69 49.37 -25.98 -28.69
C ILE A 69 50.31 -25.95 -29.90
N THR A 70 50.33 -24.85 -30.67
CA THR A 70 51.17 -24.71 -31.83
C THR A 70 52.64 -24.82 -31.47
N SER A 71 53.08 -24.13 -30.41
CA SER A 71 54.51 -24.21 -29.94
C SER A 71 54.88 -25.62 -29.51
N LEU A 72 54.00 -26.35 -28.83
CA LEU A 72 54.25 -27.75 -28.44
C LEU A 72 54.38 -28.65 -29.64
N ILE A 73 53.49 -28.55 -30.64
CA ILE A 73 53.54 -29.35 -31.85
C ILE A 73 54.81 -29.05 -32.63
N ASP A 74 55.20 -27.77 -32.83
CA ASP A 74 56.39 -27.37 -33.57
C ASP A 74 57.65 -27.84 -32.87
N LEU A 75 57.76 -27.66 -31.53
CA LEU A 75 58.90 -28.15 -30.75
C LEU A 75 59.01 -29.67 -30.83
N THR A 76 57.91 -30.38 -30.72
CA THR A 76 57.90 -31.86 -30.83
C THR A 76 58.29 -32.29 -32.23
N ARG A 77 57.81 -31.63 -33.29
CA ARG A 77 58.12 -31.90 -34.66
C ARG A 77 59.62 -31.70 -34.90
N ILE A 78 60.22 -30.58 -34.48
CA ILE A 78 61.69 -30.29 -34.61
C ILE A 78 62.51 -31.33 -33.86
N ALA A 79 62.12 -31.65 -32.62
CA ALA A 79 62.83 -32.63 -31.80
C ALA A 79 62.84 -34.03 -32.42
N LEU A 80 61.72 -34.50 -32.96
CA LEU A 80 61.57 -35.81 -33.57
C LEU A 80 62.23 -35.92 -34.95
N VAL A 81 62.12 -34.84 -35.78
CA VAL A 81 62.82 -34.82 -37.11
C VAL A 81 64.30 -34.86 -37.00
N HIS A 82 64.94 -34.19 -36.00
CA HIS A 82 66.38 -34.15 -35.81
C HIS A 82 66.92 -35.32 -34.98
N SER A 83 66.03 -36.19 -34.43
CA SER A 83 66.48 -37.39 -33.68
C SER A 83 66.58 -38.58 -34.60
N ALA A 84 67.72 -39.34 -34.44
CA ALA A 84 67.81 -40.60 -35.14
C ALA A 84 66.69 -41.56 -34.70
N PRO A 85 66.10 -42.38 -35.60
CA PRO A 85 64.98 -43.25 -35.31
C PRO A 85 65.11 -44.10 -34.04
N GLU A 86 66.28 -44.51 -33.71
CA GLU A 86 66.69 -45.32 -32.53
C GLU A 86 66.41 -44.58 -31.19
N TYR A 87 66.51 -43.24 -31.19
CA TYR A 87 66.36 -42.41 -29.99
C TYR A 87 64.97 -41.77 -29.86
N ARG A 88 64.14 -41.89 -30.87
CA ARG A 88 62.73 -41.26 -30.87
C ARG A 88 61.90 -41.77 -29.68
N THR A 89 61.98 -43.07 -29.43
CA THR A 89 61.19 -43.66 -28.30
C THR A 89 61.71 -43.15 -26.95
N ALA A 90 63.03 -43.05 -26.75
CA ALA A 90 63.60 -42.55 -25.51
C ALA A 90 63.30 -41.04 -25.32
N LEU A 91 63.23 -40.26 -26.39
CA LEU A 91 62.89 -38.84 -26.35
C LEU A 91 61.43 -38.64 -26.01
N LEU A 92 60.55 -39.47 -26.56
CA LEU A 92 59.11 -39.44 -26.24
C LEU A 92 58.88 -39.77 -24.76
N ASP A 93 59.55 -40.77 -24.23
CA ASP A 93 59.50 -41.13 -22.79
C ASP A 93 60.02 -40.03 -21.88
N GLU A 94 61.05 -39.28 -22.29
CA GLU A 94 61.56 -38.14 -21.52
C GLU A 94 60.61 -36.94 -21.53
N LEU A 95 59.90 -36.65 -22.66
CA LEU A 95 58.89 -35.62 -22.77
C LEU A 95 57.70 -35.94 -21.88
N VAL A 96 57.28 -37.17 -21.77
CA VAL A 96 56.25 -37.62 -20.85
C VAL A 96 56.66 -37.37 -19.40
N LYS A 97 57.88 -37.71 -19.02
CA LYS A 97 58.31 -37.60 -17.63
C LYS A 97 58.54 -36.17 -17.14
N ARG A 98 58.96 -35.25 -18.02
CA ARG A 98 59.30 -33.88 -17.64
C ARG A 98 58.18 -32.88 -17.81
N GLU A 99 57.40 -33.03 -18.86
CA GLU A 99 56.45 -31.98 -19.29
C GLU A 99 54.97 -32.44 -19.29
N ASP A 100 54.70 -33.65 -18.82
CA ASP A 100 53.34 -34.24 -18.88
C ASP A 100 52.71 -34.21 -20.31
N ILE A 101 53.57 -34.33 -21.33
CA ILE A 101 53.20 -34.34 -22.74
C ILE A 101 53.22 -35.78 -23.22
N TYR A 102 52.02 -36.32 -23.46
CA TYR A 102 51.86 -37.70 -23.91
C TYR A 102 51.69 -37.71 -25.45
N ILE A 103 52.65 -38.32 -26.13
CA ILE A 103 52.62 -38.48 -27.56
C ILE A 103 52.59 -39.98 -27.88
N TYR A 104 51.57 -40.39 -28.65
CA TYR A 104 51.36 -41.77 -29.08
C TYR A 104 51.37 -41.88 -30.59
N PRO A 105 51.97 -42.95 -31.18
CA PRO A 105 51.84 -43.21 -32.58
C PRO A 105 50.36 -43.48 -32.92
N ARG A 106 49.83 -42.88 -33.98
CA ARG A 106 48.48 -43.08 -34.46
C ARG A 106 48.41 -44.33 -35.32
N VAL A 107 47.54 -45.27 -34.98
CA VAL A 107 47.31 -46.54 -35.69
C VAL A 107 45.96 -46.51 -36.36
N ALA A 108 45.86 -47.17 -37.52
CA ALA A 108 44.57 -47.21 -38.25
C ALA A 108 43.42 -47.88 -37.49
N SER A 109 43.70 -48.61 -36.42
CA SER A 109 42.69 -49.21 -35.51
C SER A 109 42.23 -48.34 -34.38
N ASP A 110 42.77 -47.12 -34.24
CA ASP A 110 42.41 -46.21 -33.16
C ASP A 110 40.95 -45.78 -33.27
N GLN A 111 40.21 -45.97 -32.18
CA GLN A 111 38.87 -45.46 -32.03
C GLN A 111 38.91 -44.10 -31.38
N TRP A 112 38.44 -43.09 -32.07
CA TRP A 112 38.48 -41.73 -31.53
C TRP A 112 37.13 -41.05 -31.64
N VAL A 113 36.81 -40.21 -30.66
CA VAL A 113 35.57 -39.43 -30.59
C VAL A 113 35.90 -37.99 -30.99
N PRO A 114 35.30 -37.43 -32.05
CA PRO A 114 35.53 -36.04 -32.44
C PRO A 114 35.22 -35.07 -31.32
N MET A 115 35.98 -33.99 -31.24
CA MET A 115 35.76 -32.94 -30.24
C MET A 115 34.41 -32.27 -30.43
N ALA A 116 33.64 -32.05 -29.32
CA ALA A 116 32.37 -31.36 -29.33
C ALA A 116 32.50 -29.92 -29.84
N HIS A 117 31.63 -29.52 -30.77
CA HIS A 117 31.65 -28.20 -31.40
C HIS A 117 31.05 -27.12 -30.49
N THR A 118 31.83 -26.64 -29.51
CA THR A 118 31.51 -25.41 -28.77
C THR A 118 32.11 -24.21 -29.50
N ASP A 119 31.64 -22.96 -29.18
CA ASP A 119 32.23 -21.74 -29.78
C ASP A 119 33.74 -21.60 -29.49
N PHE A 120 34.18 -22.04 -28.33
CA PHE A 120 35.61 -22.05 -27.95
C PHE A 120 36.36 -23.06 -28.79
N THR A 121 35.95 -24.32 -28.84
CA THR A 121 36.61 -25.37 -29.57
C THR A 121 36.67 -25.09 -31.07
N ARG A 122 35.59 -24.58 -31.66
CA ARG A 122 35.56 -24.17 -33.09
C ARG A 122 36.54 -23.06 -33.41
N ARG A 123 36.69 -22.06 -32.54
CA ARG A 123 37.68 -20.97 -32.70
C ARG A 123 39.09 -21.46 -32.46
N LEU A 124 39.29 -22.34 -31.49
CA LEU A 124 40.56 -22.95 -31.17
C LEU A 124 41.09 -23.78 -32.35
N THR A 125 40.32 -24.72 -32.88
CA THR A 125 40.73 -25.54 -34.04
C THR A 125 41.05 -24.66 -35.24
N LYS A 126 40.20 -23.69 -35.56
CA LYS A 126 40.48 -22.76 -36.66
C LYS A 126 41.74 -21.93 -36.45
N SER A 127 42.05 -21.52 -35.22
CA SER A 127 43.25 -20.74 -34.90
C SER A 127 44.54 -21.60 -34.97
N VAL A 128 44.47 -22.85 -34.52
CA VAL A 128 45.62 -23.79 -34.58
C VAL A 128 45.89 -24.21 -36.03
N ASP A 129 44.85 -24.59 -36.80
CA ASP A 129 44.95 -24.93 -38.23
C ASP A 129 45.56 -23.77 -39.06
N ALA A 130 45.11 -22.54 -38.80
CA ALA A 130 45.65 -21.37 -39.49
C ALA A 130 47.12 -21.10 -39.17
N ARG A 131 47.60 -21.41 -37.97
CA ARG A 131 48.98 -21.19 -37.54
C ARG A 131 49.95 -22.27 -38.08
N LEU A 132 49.48 -23.52 -38.06
CA LEU A 132 50.28 -24.64 -38.55
C LEU A 132 50.18 -24.84 -40.06
N HIS A 133 49.26 -24.11 -40.75
CA HIS A 133 48.95 -24.25 -42.17
C HIS A 133 48.59 -25.70 -42.58
N GLU A 134 48.05 -26.44 -41.62
CA GLU A 134 47.67 -27.85 -41.75
C GLU A 134 46.34 -28.09 -41.03
N LYS A 135 45.46 -28.91 -41.59
CA LYS A 135 44.25 -29.35 -40.89
C LYS A 135 44.59 -30.50 -39.94
N LEU A 136 44.35 -30.27 -38.69
CA LEU A 136 44.58 -31.23 -37.60
C LEU A 136 43.25 -31.91 -37.18
N ASP A 137 43.35 -33.18 -36.78
CA ASP A 137 42.26 -33.90 -36.18
C ASP A 137 42.22 -33.62 -34.66
N PHE A 138 41.06 -33.15 -34.16
CA PHE A 138 40.84 -32.92 -32.73
C PHE A 138 39.82 -33.92 -32.17
N ALA A 139 40.21 -34.64 -31.11
CA ALA A 139 39.37 -35.62 -30.48
C ALA A 139 39.23 -35.36 -28.98
N GLU A 140 38.05 -35.72 -28.43
CA GLU A 140 37.73 -35.66 -27.01
C GLU A 140 38.18 -36.91 -26.25
N ALA A 141 38.29 -38.02 -26.95
CA ALA A 141 38.81 -39.29 -26.44
C ALA A 141 39.41 -40.11 -27.55
N VAL A 142 40.50 -40.86 -27.27
CA VAL A 142 41.09 -41.85 -28.15
C VAL A 142 41.25 -43.13 -27.34
N ASN A 143 40.83 -44.24 -27.89
CA ASN A 143 40.82 -45.57 -27.26
C ASN A 143 40.27 -45.58 -25.85
N GLY A 144 39.17 -44.83 -25.60
CA GLY A 144 38.50 -44.72 -24.31
C GLY A 144 39.21 -43.84 -23.29
N ARG A 145 40.34 -43.22 -23.60
CA ARG A 145 41.03 -42.27 -22.72
C ARG A 145 40.54 -40.85 -23.00
N PRO A 146 39.91 -40.19 -22.03
CA PRO A 146 39.45 -38.82 -22.21
C PRO A 146 40.64 -37.84 -22.14
N GLY A 147 40.57 -36.75 -22.92
CA GLY A 147 41.57 -35.68 -22.94
C GLY A 147 41.42 -34.83 -24.21
N LEU A 148 42.27 -33.82 -24.37
CA LEU A 148 42.42 -33.11 -25.64
C LEU A 148 43.45 -33.85 -26.49
N TRP A 149 42.98 -34.55 -27.48
CA TRP A 149 43.78 -35.29 -28.42
C TRP A 149 43.90 -34.49 -29.72
N ILE A 150 45.15 -34.30 -30.20
CA ILE A 150 45.43 -33.58 -31.42
C ILE A 150 46.26 -34.48 -32.33
N GLY A 151 45.68 -34.84 -33.46
CA GLY A 151 46.40 -35.63 -34.51
C GLY A 151 47.27 -34.74 -35.36
N PHE A 152 48.54 -35.04 -35.48
CA PHE A 152 49.47 -34.32 -36.32
C PHE A 152 50.45 -35.29 -37.01
N ARG A 153 51.08 -34.84 -38.08
CA ARG A 153 51.96 -35.65 -38.91
C ARG A 153 53.43 -35.21 -38.85
N ILE A 154 54.32 -36.17 -38.76
CA ILE A 154 55.73 -35.94 -38.86
C ILE A 154 56.28 -36.88 -39.93
N ASP A 155 56.87 -36.33 -40.99
CA ASP A 155 57.36 -37.07 -42.17
C ASP A 155 56.26 -37.95 -42.77
N HIS A 156 56.27 -39.26 -42.51
CA HIS A 156 55.30 -40.23 -43.04
C HIS A 156 54.50 -40.90 -41.92
N ASP A 157 54.77 -40.53 -40.64
CA ASP A 157 54.13 -41.12 -39.48
C ASP A 157 53.11 -40.18 -38.85
N ASP A 158 51.94 -40.70 -38.50
CA ASP A 158 50.89 -39.96 -37.80
C ASP A 158 51.01 -40.17 -36.28
N TYR A 159 50.81 -39.09 -35.52
CA TYR A 159 50.93 -39.11 -34.05
C TYR A 159 49.70 -38.43 -33.41
N TRP A 160 49.40 -38.90 -32.19
CA TRP A 160 48.45 -38.27 -31.31
C TRP A 160 49.17 -37.53 -30.18
N LEU A 161 48.90 -36.24 -29.98
CA LEU A 161 49.30 -35.45 -28.81
C LEU A 161 48.11 -35.44 -27.83
N LEU A 162 48.32 -35.95 -26.62
CA LEU A 162 47.33 -35.87 -25.54
C LEU A 162 47.74 -34.76 -24.58
N LEU A 163 46.84 -33.79 -24.40
CA LEU A 163 46.95 -32.76 -23.40
C LEU A 163 45.82 -32.95 -22.32
N ASP A 164 46.17 -32.60 -21.08
CA ASP A 164 45.18 -32.67 -20.01
C ASP A 164 43.99 -31.72 -20.29
N ARG A 165 42.81 -32.25 -20.12
CA ARG A 165 41.57 -31.52 -20.30
C ARG A 165 41.44 -30.32 -19.37
N SER A 166 42.08 -30.33 -18.19
CA SER A 166 42.13 -29.22 -17.25
C SER A 166 42.73 -27.94 -17.85
N ARG A 167 43.56 -28.05 -18.90
CA ARG A 167 44.08 -26.89 -19.65
C ARG A 167 43.02 -26.20 -20.51
N ILE A 168 41.91 -26.86 -20.79
CA ILE A 168 40.79 -26.33 -21.60
C ILE A 168 39.59 -26.02 -20.68
N ASP A 169 39.27 -26.94 -19.77
CA ASP A 169 38.19 -26.79 -18.79
C ASP A 169 38.67 -25.87 -17.67
N SER A 170 38.25 -24.63 -17.75
CA SER A 170 38.54 -23.69 -16.68
C SER A 170 37.61 -23.95 -15.51
N SER A 171 38.15 -24.25 -14.34
CA SER A 171 37.45 -24.27 -13.02
C SER A 171 36.82 -22.92 -12.61
N LEU A 172 36.91 -21.94 -13.51
CA LEU A 172 36.32 -20.59 -13.30
C LEU A 172 34.81 -20.59 -13.25
N GLY A 173 34.12 -21.64 -13.74
CA GLY A 173 32.65 -21.71 -13.76
C GLY A 173 32.05 -21.62 -12.36
N GLU A 174 32.58 -22.33 -11.38
CA GLU A 174 32.07 -22.37 -10.02
C GLU A 174 32.28 -21.03 -9.29
N ALA A 175 33.45 -20.43 -9.42
CA ALA A 175 33.74 -19.14 -8.81
C ALA A 175 32.80 -18.05 -9.34
N TRP A 176 32.46 -18.05 -10.64
CA TRP A 176 31.58 -17.09 -11.24
C TRP A 176 30.12 -17.23 -10.75
N ILE A 177 29.67 -18.45 -10.51
CA ILE A 177 28.34 -18.69 -9.94
C ILE A 177 28.28 -18.07 -8.55
N ILE A 178 29.28 -18.28 -7.70
CA ILE A 178 29.34 -17.72 -6.34
C ILE A 178 29.33 -16.19 -6.38
N TRP A 179 30.15 -15.56 -7.24
CA TRP A 179 30.18 -14.09 -7.38
C TRP A 179 28.87 -13.54 -7.93
N SER A 180 28.22 -14.23 -8.86
CA SER A 180 26.92 -13.81 -9.41
C SER A 180 25.81 -13.89 -8.36
N VAL A 181 25.78 -14.94 -7.54
CA VAL A 181 24.84 -15.07 -6.42
C VAL A 181 25.07 -13.97 -5.40
N LEU A 182 26.34 -13.72 -5.01
CA LEU A 182 26.67 -12.66 -4.06
C LEU A 182 26.27 -11.27 -4.58
N ALA A 183 26.57 -10.96 -5.84
CA ALA A 183 26.21 -9.70 -6.47
C ALA A 183 24.67 -9.51 -6.52
N THR A 184 23.94 -10.57 -6.86
CA THR A 184 22.47 -10.54 -6.88
C THR A 184 21.92 -10.30 -5.46
N LEU A 185 22.45 -10.98 -4.45
CA LEU A 185 22.04 -10.78 -3.05
C LEU A 185 22.29 -9.34 -2.59
N LEU A 186 23.47 -8.79 -2.86
CA LEU A 186 23.80 -7.40 -2.55
C LEU A 186 22.88 -6.41 -3.28
N ALA A 187 22.54 -6.69 -4.54
CA ALA A 187 21.61 -5.88 -5.31
C ALA A 187 20.19 -5.87 -4.70
N LEU A 188 19.70 -7.04 -4.26
CA LEU A 188 18.40 -7.16 -3.59
C LEU A 188 18.36 -6.39 -2.27
N ILE A 189 19.40 -6.51 -1.46
CA ILE A 189 19.53 -5.78 -0.19
C ILE A 189 19.57 -4.27 -0.47
N GLY A 190 20.41 -3.82 -1.41
CA GLY A 190 20.49 -2.41 -1.79
C GLY A 190 19.15 -1.85 -2.30
N ALA A 191 18.46 -2.61 -3.16
CA ALA A 191 17.14 -2.23 -3.65
C ALA A 191 16.11 -2.10 -2.51
N ALA A 192 16.09 -3.02 -1.55
CA ALA A 192 15.21 -2.97 -0.39
C ALA A 192 15.50 -1.75 0.51
N ILE A 193 16.78 -1.45 0.73
CA ILE A 193 17.22 -0.29 1.51
C ILE A 193 16.77 1.01 0.82
N ILE A 194 17.09 1.21 -0.46
CA ILE A 194 16.73 2.41 -1.22
C ILE A 194 15.21 2.59 -1.26
N ALA A 195 14.48 1.52 -1.56
CA ALA A 195 13.02 1.55 -1.58
C ALA A 195 12.43 1.95 -0.22
N SER A 196 13.03 1.50 0.90
CA SER A 196 12.56 1.88 2.24
C SER A 196 12.84 3.34 2.58
N PHE A 197 14.02 3.86 2.21
CA PHE A 197 14.38 5.27 2.45
C PHE A 197 13.48 6.27 1.73
N VAL A 198 12.96 5.91 0.55
CA VAL A 198 12.08 6.80 -0.23
C VAL A 198 10.62 6.63 0.17
N ASN A 199 10.16 5.40 0.32
CA ASN A 199 8.72 5.15 0.45
C ASN A 199 8.17 5.36 1.87
N ARG A 200 8.97 5.15 2.93
CA ARG A 200 8.51 5.39 4.31
C ARG A 200 8.14 6.85 4.55
N PRO A 201 9.03 7.84 4.30
CA PRO A 201 8.70 9.24 4.51
C PRO A 201 7.49 9.72 3.69
N LEU A 202 7.37 9.28 2.44
CA LEU A 202 6.22 9.63 1.59
C LEU A 202 4.90 9.06 2.13
N ARG A 203 4.92 7.88 2.71
CA ARG A 203 3.75 7.30 3.35
C ARG A 203 3.38 8.08 4.61
N ASP A 204 4.37 8.43 5.45
CA ASP A 204 4.13 9.18 6.68
C ASP A 204 3.56 10.57 6.36
N LEU A 205 4.08 11.24 5.32
CA LEU A 205 3.54 12.50 4.81
C LEU A 205 2.11 12.34 4.29
N SER A 206 1.81 11.25 3.57
CA SER A 206 0.45 10.97 3.08
C SER A 206 -0.55 10.75 4.22
N ILE A 207 -0.14 10.05 5.29
CA ILE A 207 -0.95 9.86 6.49
C ILE A 207 -1.16 11.18 7.22
N ALA A 208 -0.10 11.99 7.36
CA ALA A 208 -0.17 13.29 8.02
C ALA A 208 -1.10 14.27 7.27
N THR A 209 -1.01 14.31 5.93
CA THR A 209 -1.93 15.13 5.10
C THR A 209 -3.38 14.68 5.19
N ALA A 210 -3.64 13.37 5.29
CA ALA A 210 -5.00 12.86 5.49
C ALA A 210 -5.56 13.34 6.85
N ARG A 211 -4.76 13.32 7.92
CA ARG A 211 -5.16 13.80 9.26
C ARG A 211 -5.42 15.31 9.28
N VAL A 212 -4.58 16.11 8.61
CA VAL A 212 -4.82 17.56 8.47
C VAL A 212 -6.14 17.84 7.76
N ARG A 213 -6.48 17.08 6.72
CA ARG A 213 -7.78 17.18 6.04
C ARG A 213 -8.97 16.88 6.97
N GLU A 214 -8.79 15.99 7.94
CA GLU A 214 -9.79 15.64 8.97
C GLU A 214 -9.81 16.63 10.14
N GLY A 215 -9.03 17.73 10.07
CA GLY A 215 -8.95 18.76 11.10
C GLY A 215 -8.03 18.40 12.28
N ASN A 216 -7.25 17.32 12.17
CA ASN A 216 -6.28 16.94 13.17
C ASN A 216 -4.89 17.48 12.82
N PHE A 217 -4.54 18.64 13.37
CA PHE A 217 -3.28 19.35 13.12
C PHE A 217 -2.16 18.94 14.09
N SER A 218 -2.42 18.12 15.10
CA SER A 218 -1.46 17.77 16.15
C SER A 218 -0.39 16.78 15.70
N HIS A 219 -0.60 16.11 14.57
CA HIS A 219 0.33 15.11 14.07
C HIS A 219 1.55 15.76 13.41
N GLN A 220 2.72 15.63 14.05
CA GLN A 220 3.98 16.15 13.55
C GLN A 220 4.82 15.06 12.89
N LEU A 221 5.45 15.40 11.77
CA LEU A 221 6.44 14.56 11.10
C LEU A 221 7.82 14.77 11.73
N SER A 222 8.65 13.72 11.74
CA SER A 222 10.00 13.80 12.29
C SER A 222 10.87 14.77 11.49
N GLU A 223 11.46 15.74 12.17
CA GLU A 223 12.38 16.74 11.58
C GLU A 223 13.85 16.31 11.65
N THR A 224 14.14 15.15 12.26
CA THR A 224 15.51 14.65 12.48
C THR A 224 15.83 13.42 11.65
N SER A 225 14.83 12.69 11.17
CA SER A 225 14.99 11.45 10.41
C SER A 225 14.94 11.67 8.90
N GLY A 226 15.67 10.87 8.16
CA GLY A 226 15.69 10.88 6.69
C GLY A 226 16.80 11.78 6.09
N THR A 227 16.75 11.96 4.77
CA THR A 227 17.66 12.84 4.03
C THR A 227 17.39 14.31 4.33
N GLN A 228 18.28 15.20 3.91
CA GLN A 228 18.12 16.63 4.12
C GLN A 228 16.82 17.15 3.49
N GLU A 229 16.52 16.71 2.28
CA GLU A 229 15.32 17.08 1.53
C GLU A 229 14.04 16.64 2.24
N ILE A 230 14.02 15.43 2.78
CA ILE A 230 12.87 14.93 3.55
C ILE A 230 12.67 15.73 4.83
N ARG A 231 13.75 16.06 5.54
CA ARG A 231 13.66 16.92 6.75
C ARG A 231 13.11 18.30 6.41
N GLU A 232 13.51 18.87 5.28
CA GLU A 232 13.03 20.18 4.85
C GLU A 232 11.52 20.16 4.50
N VAL A 233 11.07 19.13 3.79
CA VAL A 233 9.65 18.90 3.51
C VAL A 233 8.86 18.72 4.81
N ASN A 234 9.35 17.89 5.75
CA ASN A 234 8.70 17.67 7.05
C ASN A 234 8.60 18.97 7.86
N ARG A 235 9.66 19.81 7.89
CA ARG A 235 9.61 21.13 8.54
C ARG A 235 8.58 22.06 7.88
N GLY A 236 8.54 22.08 6.55
CA GLY A 236 7.54 22.84 5.80
C GLY A 236 6.12 22.41 6.14
N PHE A 237 5.87 21.11 6.14
CA PHE A 237 4.59 20.53 6.53
C PHE A 237 4.21 20.87 7.97
N ASN A 238 5.12 20.68 8.93
CA ASN A 238 4.86 20.99 10.34
C ASN A 238 4.56 22.48 10.58
N ARG A 239 5.25 23.38 9.87
CA ARG A 239 4.94 24.83 9.93
C ARG A 239 3.55 25.12 9.39
N MET A 240 3.18 24.52 8.27
CA MET A 240 1.84 24.66 7.69
C MET A 240 0.76 24.13 8.65
N ALA A 241 0.95 22.95 9.23
CA ALA A 241 0.01 22.35 10.17
C ALA A 241 -0.20 23.24 11.41
N ARG A 242 0.89 23.80 11.98
CA ARG A 242 0.80 24.75 13.11
C ARG A 242 0.06 26.03 12.72
N ALA A 243 0.39 26.63 11.57
CA ALA A 243 -0.31 27.83 11.11
C ALA A 243 -1.82 27.60 10.91
N LEU A 244 -2.21 26.43 10.38
CA LEU A 244 -3.62 26.05 10.27
C LEU A 244 -4.27 25.88 11.65
N GLN A 245 -3.56 25.29 12.61
CA GLN A 245 -4.03 25.13 13.98
C GLN A 245 -4.25 26.50 14.64
N ASP A 246 -3.33 27.43 14.49
CA ASP A 246 -3.43 28.78 15.04
C ASP A 246 -4.63 29.52 14.43
N ILE A 247 -4.81 29.45 13.11
CA ILE A 247 -5.98 30.06 12.42
C ILE A 247 -7.31 29.49 12.97
N GLU A 248 -7.39 28.15 13.17
CA GLU A 248 -8.60 27.56 13.73
C GLU A 248 -8.84 27.94 15.20
N GLN A 249 -7.77 28.08 15.99
CA GLN A 249 -7.87 28.58 17.37
C GLN A 249 -8.30 30.05 17.42
N ASP A 250 -7.68 30.91 16.62
CA ASP A 250 -8.06 32.32 16.53
C ASP A 250 -9.51 32.48 16.09
N ARG A 251 -9.95 31.70 15.12
CA ARG A 251 -11.35 31.65 14.68
C ARG A 251 -12.29 31.26 15.80
N ALA A 252 -11.94 30.25 16.59
CA ALA A 252 -12.78 29.81 17.72
C ALA A 252 -12.85 30.89 18.82
N LEU A 253 -11.73 31.52 19.13
CA LEU A 253 -11.67 32.62 20.10
C LEU A 253 -12.48 33.86 19.65
N MET A 254 -12.32 34.26 18.37
CA MET A 254 -13.05 35.37 17.79
C MET A 254 -14.57 35.11 17.85
N LEU A 255 -15.03 33.91 17.47
CA LEU A 255 -16.43 33.57 17.53
C LEU A 255 -16.98 33.54 18.97
N ALA A 256 -16.20 33.06 19.94
CA ALA A 256 -16.56 33.09 21.35
C ALA A 256 -16.71 34.53 21.87
N GLY A 257 -15.79 35.41 21.51
CA GLY A 257 -15.86 36.84 21.84
C GLY A 257 -17.11 37.52 21.25
N ILE A 258 -17.36 37.32 19.95
CA ILE A 258 -18.54 37.88 19.27
C ILE A 258 -19.83 37.38 19.95
N SER A 259 -19.91 36.09 20.32
CA SER A 259 -21.10 35.52 20.98
C SER A 259 -21.35 36.18 22.34
N HIS A 260 -20.31 36.41 23.12
CA HIS A 260 -20.42 37.11 24.40
C HIS A 260 -20.89 38.56 24.23
N ASP A 261 -20.30 39.25 23.26
CA ASP A 261 -20.59 40.67 23.02
C ASP A 261 -21.99 40.89 22.43
N ILE A 262 -22.56 39.92 21.72
CA ILE A 262 -23.96 39.96 21.27
C ILE A 262 -24.94 39.60 22.43
N ARG A 263 -24.57 38.68 23.31
CA ARG A 263 -25.43 38.27 24.41
C ARG A 263 -25.70 39.39 25.42
N THR A 264 -24.68 40.21 25.66
CA THR A 264 -24.82 41.34 26.59
C THR A 264 -25.93 42.37 26.19
N PRO A 265 -25.99 42.89 24.95
CA PRO A 265 -27.09 43.75 24.54
C PRO A 265 -28.45 43.03 24.47
N LEU A 266 -28.48 41.73 24.10
CA LEU A 266 -29.71 40.95 24.11
C LEU A 266 -30.30 40.82 25.53
N ALA A 267 -29.47 40.58 26.54
CA ALA A 267 -29.90 40.54 27.95
C ALA A 267 -30.47 41.89 28.41
N ARG A 268 -29.82 43.01 27.95
CA ARG A 268 -30.33 44.36 28.26
C ARG A 268 -31.66 44.62 27.57
N LEU A 269 -31.81 44.26 26.30
CA LEU A 269 -33.08 44.41 25.57
C LEU A 269 -34.22 43.59 26.23
N ARG A 270 -33.88 42.34 26.70
CA ARG A 270 -34.85 41.54 27.45
C ARG A 270 -35.34 42.23 28.70
N LEU A 271 -34.40 42.76 29.50
CA LEU A 271 -34.69 43.47 30.73
C LEU A 271 -35.55 44.69 30.46
N GLU A 272 -35.24 45.48 29.40
CA GLU A 272 -35.99 46.64 29.01
C GLU A 272 -37.40 46.30 28.53
N ALA A 273 -37.57 45.20 27.74
CA ALA A 273 -38.87 44.70 27.34
C ALA A 273 -39.74 44.29 28.54
N GLU A 274 -39.14 43.59 29.52
CA GLU A 274 -39.82 43.12 30.72
C GLU A 274 -40.24 44.31 31.62
N LEU A 275 -39.45 45.39 31.69
CA LEU A 275 -39.75 46.55 32.56
C LEU A 275 -40.58 47.64 31.89
N SER A 276 -40.45 47.84 30.58
CA SER A 276 -40.97 49.03 29.92
C SER A 276 -42.13 48.76 28.96
N VAL A 277 -42.43 47.53 28.59
CA VAL A 277 -43.53 47.19 27.67
C VAL A 277 -44.81 46.88 28.47
N PRO A 278 -45.84 47.74 28.43
CA PRO A 278 -47.06 47.54 29.21
C PRO A 278 -47.94 46.40 28.68
N ASP A 279 -47.99 46.23 27.36
CA ASP A 279 -48.77 45.16 26.72
C ASP A 279 -48.14 43.80 26.95
N ALA A 280 -48.86 42.89 27.60
CA ALA A 280 -48.40 41.57 27.94
C ALA A 280 -48.10 40.68 26.72
N GLN A 281 -48.86 40.83 25.63
CA GLN A 281 -48.64 40.07 24.40
C GLN A 281 -47.42 40.59 23.66
N ALA A 282 -47.29 41.90 23.44
CA ALA A 282 -46.14 42.50 22.81
C ALA A 282 -44.83 42.19 23.58
N ARG A 283 -44.89 42.27 24.94
CA ARG A 283 -43.76 41.89 25.79
C ARG A 283 -43.36 40.41 25.60
N HIS A 284 -44.36 39.50 25.61
CA HIS A 284 -44.12 38.08 25.37
C HIS A 284 -43.46 37.81 24.01
N ASP A 285 -43.94 38.48 22.95
CA ASP A 285 -43.44 38.30 21.60
C ASP A 285 -41.99 38.83 21.48
N ILE A 286 -41.68 40.00 22.05
CA ILE A 286 -40.30 40.53 22.08
C ILE A 286 -39.36 39.61 22.86
N VAL A 287 -39.72 39.12 24.03
CA VAL A 287 -38.91 38.20 24.82
C VAL A 287 -38.70 36.90 24.06
N ALA A 288 -39.70 36.34 23.38
CA ALA A 288 -39.55 35.17 22.57
C ALA A 288 -38.61 35.35 21.38
N ASP A 289 -38.58 36.51 20.75
CA ASP A 289 -37.64 36.84 19.66
C ASP A 289 -36.20 36.96 20.17
N ILE A 290 -35.98 37.55 21.35
CA ILE A 290 -34.68 37.61 21.99
C ILE A 290 -34.17 36.23 22.38
N GLU A 291 -34.99 35.37 22.95
CA GLU A 291 -34.68 33.98 23.27
C GLU A 291 -34.32 33.15 22.02
N GLN A 292 -35.06 33.40 20.92
CA GLN A 292 -34.75 32.80 19.63
C GLN A 292 -33.39 33.25 19.11
N ALA A 293 -33.04 34.54 19.21
CA ALA A 293 -31.74 35.08 18.80
C ALA A 293 -30.60 34.43 19.62
N ASP A 294 -30.74 34.33 20.96
CA ASP A 294 -29.74 33.65 21.80
C ASP A 294 -29.59 32.15 21.46
N SER A 295 -30.73 31.47 21.17
CA SER A 295 -30.69 30.08 20.71
C SER A 295 -29.94 29.91 19.37
N ILE A 296 -30.09 30.86 18.43
CA ILE A 296 -29.36 30.87 17.15
C ILE A 296 -27.85 31.02 17.40
N ILE A 297 -27.45 31.98 18.26
CA ILE A 297 -26.07 32.22 18.63
C ILE A 297 -25.44 31.00 19.27
N ASN A 298 -26.15 30.37 20.24
CA ASN A 298 -25.67 29.15 20.89
C ASN A 298 -25.41 28.00 19.91
N LYS A 299 -26.37 27.77 18.98
CA LYS A 299 -26.19 26.74 17.92
C LYS A 299 -25.09 27.07 16.93
N PHE A 300 -24.89 28.32 16.60
CA PHE A 300 -23.78 28.78 15.76
C PHE A 300 -22.45 28.53 16.45
N MET A 301 -22.34 28.81 17.75
CA MET A 301 -21.15 28.51 18.56
C MET A 301 -20.87 27.02 18.67
N GLU A 302 -21.92 26.21 18.79
CA GLU A 302 -21.81 24.76 18.78
C GLU A 302 -21.25 24.24 17.43
N TYR A 303 -21.79 24.77 16.32
CA TYR A 303 -21.28 24.46 14.97
C TYR A 303 -19.82 24.89 14.76
N ALA A 304 -19.44 26.07 15.29
CA ALA A 304 -18.11 26.65 15.15
C ALA A 304 -17.04 25.96 16.00
N ARG A 305 -17.41 25.21 17.05
CA ARG A 305 -16.50 24.54 17.97
C ARG A 305 -15.59 23.54 17.23
N SER A 306 -14.27 23.68 17.47
CA SER A 306 -13.22 22.89 16.82
C SER A 306 -12.47 21.93 17.78
N ALA A 307 -12.96 21.72 19.01
CA ALA A 307 -12.31 20.84 19.97
C ALA A 307 -12.27 19.39 19.48
N SER A 308 -11.12 18.76 19.61
CA SER A 308 -10.96 17.33 19.30
C SER A 308 -11.74 16.49 20.32
N PRO A 309 -12.61 15.57 19.91
CA PRO A 309 -13.37 14.74 20.83
C PRO A 309 -12.45 13.78 21.60
N VAL A 310 -12.72 13.60 22.89
CA VAL A 310 -12.07 12.59 23.73
C VAL A 310 -12.79 11.27 23.49
N ARG A 311 -12.14 10.32 22.82
CA ARG A 311 -12.76 9.02 22.49
C ARG A 311 -12.60 8.04 23.63
N GLU A 312 -13.72 7.53 24.11
CA GLU A 312 -13.78 6.46 25.11
C GLU A 312 -14.82 5.41 24.70
N SER A 313 -14.82 4.27 25.37
CA SER A 313 -15.81 3.22 25.16
C SER A 313 -17.17 3.66 25.70
N VAL A 314 -18.13 3.89 24.83
CA VAL A 314 -19.49 4.32 25.19
C VAL A 314 -20.49 3.19 24.94
N ASP A 315 -21.27 2.87 25.97
CA ASP A 315 -22.43 1.99 25.87
C ASP A 315 -23.61 2.76 25.30
N LEU A 316 -23.97 2.50 24.03
CA LEU A 316 -25.04 3.23 23.34
C LEU A 316 -26.41 3.04 23.98
N PRO A 317 -26.87 1.82 24.31
CA PRO A 317 -28.13 1.60 25.00
C PRO A 317 -28.27 2.40 26.31
N ASP A 318 -27.23 2.41 27.14
CA ASP A 318 -27.23 3.13 28.43
C ASP A 318 -27.32 4.65 28.22
N LEU A 319 -26.51 5.19 27.30
CA LEU A 319 -26.54 6.61 26.95
C LEU A 319 -27.92 7.03 26.42
N LEU A 320 -28.51 6.25 25.52
CA LEU A 320 -29.80 6.55 24.92
C LEU A 320 -30.94 6.40 25.90
N ALA A 321 -30.90 5.43 26.82
CA ALA A 321 -31.88 5.28 27.86
C ALA A 321 -31.94 6.51 28.79
N LYS A 322 -30.75 7.05 29.17
CA LYS A 322 -30.62 8.27 29.97
C LYS A 322 -31.25 9.47 29.23
N ILE A 323 -30.92 9.66 27.95
CA ILE A 323 -31.44 10.75 27.16
C ILE A 323 -32.97 10.58 26.99
N ALA A 324 -33.46 9.38 26.64
CA ALA A 324 -34.89 9.13 26.44
C ALA A 324 -35.74 9.35 27.69
N ALA A 325 -35.18 9.09 28.89
CA ALA A 325 -35.87 9.31 30.16
C ALA A 325 -36.28 10.77 30.36
N ASP A 326 -35.50 11.74 29.88
CA ASP A 326 -35.83 13.16 29.96
C ASP A 326 -36.96 13.56 29.02
N TYR A 327 -37.07 12.91 27.86
CA TYR A 327 -38.11 13.19 26.87
C TYR A 327 -39.41 12.43 27.08
N THR A 328 -39.42 11.29 27.76
CA THR A 328 -40.59 10.49 28.07
C THR A 328 -41.53 11.16 29.09
N LYS A 329 -41.07 12.17 29.83
CA LYS A 329 -41.92 13.03 30.70
C LYS A 329 -42.92 13.86 29.91
N ASN A 330 -42.70 14.04 28.59
CA ASN A 330 -43.59 14.78 27.71
C ASN A 330 -44.55 13.80 27.01
N PRO A 331 -45.89 13.90 27.21
CA PRO A 331 -46.89 12.98 26.65
C PRO A 331 -46.93 12.98 25.12
N ASP A 332 -46.38 14.02 24.47
CA ASP A 332 -46.38 14.17 23.02
C ASP A 332 -45.19 13.46 22.35
N THR A 333 -44.25 12.92 23.13
CA THR A 333 -43.04 12.29 22.56
C THR A 333 -42.96 10.82 22.99
N ARG A 334 -42.90 9.93 21.99
CA ARG A 334 -42.71 8.49 22.21
C ARG A 334 -41.45 8.00 21.53
N ILE A 335 -40.51 7.48 22.31
CA ILE A 335 -39.27 6.92 21.83
C ILE A 335 -39.32 5.39 22.01
N ARG A 336 -39.16 4.63 20.93
CA ARG A 336 -39.05 3.17 20.91
C ARG A 336 -37.59 2.78 20.71
N MET A 337 -37.07 1.91 21.57
CA MET A 337 -35.72 1.38 21.50
C MET A 337 -35.74 -0.14 21.71
N PRO A 338 -34.80 -0.90 21.09
CA PRO A 338 -34.64 -2.33 21.39
C PRO A 338 -34.19 -2.49 22.85
N ARG A 339 -34.80 -3.42 23.58
CA ARG A 339 -34.53 -3.59 25.03
C ARG A 339 -33.25 -4.38 25.34
N ASP A 340 -32.82 -5.25 24.42
CA ASP A 340 -31.72 -6.20 24.64
C ASP A 340 -30.56 -5.98 23.67
N ALA A 341 -30.34 -4.76 23.23
CA ALA A 341 -29.27 -4.46 22.28
C ALA A 341 -27.99 -4.06 23.04
N GLU A 342 -26.94 -4.83 22.90
CA GLU A 342 -25.58 -4.44 23.32
C GLU A 342 -24.90 -3.74 22.13
N ALA A 343 -24.39 -2.54 22.32
CA ALA A 343 -23.64 -1.81 21.28
C ALA A 343 -22.67 -0.85 21.94
N ARG A 344 -21.36 -1.11 21.79
CA ARG A 344 -20.30 -0.24 22.29
C ARG A 344 -19.56 0.41 21.13
N VAL A 345 -19.29 1.71 21.26
CA VAL A 345 -18.61 2.52 20.24
C VAL A 345 -17.45 3.31 20.86
N MET A 346 -16.45 3.61 20.05
CA MET A 346 -15.39 4.55 20.42
C MET A 346 -15.81 5.96 20.04
N ALA A 347 -16.32 6.72 21.04
CA ALA A 347 -16.86 8.06 20.80
C ALA A 347 -16.67 8.96 22.05
N ASP A 348 -16.85 10.27 21.87
CA ASP A 348 -16.98 11.20 22.98
C ASP A 348 -18.44 11.18 23.48
N PRO A 349 -18.69 10.81 24.74
CA PRO A 349 -20.07 10.66 25.25
C PRO A 349 -20.85 11.97 25.26
N LEU A 350 -20.20 13.10 25.52
CA LEU A 350 -20.87 14.42 25.51
C LEU A 350 -21.25 14.84 24.11
N GLU A 351 -20.35 14.64 23.14
CA GLU A 351 -20.63 14.96 21.74
C GLU A 351 -21.70 14.01 21.18
N LEU A 352 -21.67 12.74 21.56
CA LEU A 352 -22.70 11.77 21.14
C LEU A 352 -24.05 12.09 21.76
N GLN A 353 -24.11 12.49 23.02
CA GLN A 353 -25.33 13.00 23.65
C GLN A 353 -25.90 14.20 22.88
N ARG A 354 -25.07 15.16 22.50
CA ARG A 354 -25.47 16.34 21.70
C ARG A 354 -26.05 15.94 20.34
N ILE A 355 -25.41 14.98 19.65
CA ILE A 355 -25.90 14.45 18.39
C ILE A 355 -27.33 13.92 18.56
N VAL A 356 -27.54 13.04 19.55
CA VAL A 356 -28.84 12.43 19.80
C VAL A 356 -29.92 13.48 20.16
N VAL A 357 -29.56 14.42 21.03
CA VAL A 357 -30.46 15.54 21.39
C VAL A 357 -30.84 16.36 20.14
N ASN A 358 -29.89 16.70 19.27
CA ASN A 358 -30.16 17.40 18.02
C ASN A 358 -31.14 16.62 17.09
N LEU A 359 -30.98 15.29 17.02
CA LEU A 359 -31.87 14.43 16.23
C LEU A 359 -33.29 14.39 16.83
N ILE A 360 -33.44 14.26 18.15
CA ILE A 360 -34.71 14.27 18.83
C ILE A 360 -35.39 15.63 18.66
N GLU A 361 -34.69 16.74 18.84
CA GLU A 361 -35.22 18.09 18.65
C GLU A 361 -35.63 18.38 17.19
N ASN A 362 -34.89 17.84 16.21
CA ASN A 362 -35.28 17.90 14.80
C ASN A 362 -36.60 17.15 14.57
N ALA A 363 -36.77 15.96 15.11
CA ALA A 363 -37.98 15.18 15.01
C ALA A 363 -39.16 15.86 15.71
N ARG A 364 -38.93 16.50 16.87
CA ARG A 364 -40.01 17.28 17.57
C ARG A 364 -40.52 18.46 16.74
N ARG A 365 -39.68 19.04 15.92
CA ARG A 365 -40.03 20.21 15.07
C ARG A 365 -40.64 19.80 13.76
N TYR A 366 -40.13 18.78 13.11
CA TYR A 366 -40.45 18.45 11.71
C TYR A 366 -41.03 17.03 11.54
N GLY A 367 -40.83 16.14 12.52
CA GLY A 367 -41.15 14.72 12.43
C GLY A 367 -42.41 14.29 13.12
N ARG A 368 -43.42 15.21 13.30
CA ARG A 368 -44.73 14.84 13.87
C ARG A 368 -45.50 13.94 12.94
N SER A 369 -46.03 12.85 13.47
CA SER A 369 -46.81 11.87 12.71
C SER A 369 -48.15 12.48 12.24
N PRO A 370 -48.48 12.48 10.94
CA PRO A 370 -49.65 13.13 10.38
C PRO A 370 -50.97 12.65 11.00
N GLY A 371 -51.07 11.40 11.46
CA GLY A 371 -52.29 10.82 12.02
C GLY A 371 -52.52 11.13 13.50
N THR A 372 -51.45 11.21 14.31
CA THR A 372 -51.54 11.36 15.78
C THR A 372 -51.10 12.73 16.26
N ASN A 373 -50.47 13.53 15.44
CA ASN A 373 -49.78 14.78 15.76
C ASN A 373 -48.75 14.64 16.92
N ARG A 374 -48.32 13.41 17.19
CA ARG A 374 -47.28 13.10 18.19
C ARG A 374 -45.92 12.90 17.54
N VAL A 375 -44.90 13.07 18.31
CA VAL A 375 -43.49 12.75 17.91
C VAL A 375 -43.23 11.29 18.24
N GLU A 376 -43.17 10.46 17.21
CA GLU A 376 -42.81 9.05 17.36
C GLU A 376 -41.41 8.82 16.77
N LEU A 377 -40.50 8.25 17.55
CA LEU A 377 -39.12 7.96 17.17
C LEU A 377 -38.82 6.47 17.36
N ASP A 378 -38.32 5.85 16.33
CA ASP A 378 -37.73 4.50 16.38
C ASP A 378 -36.21 4.59 16.34
N ILE A 379 -35.56 4.11 17.40
CA ILE A 379 -34.09 4.03 17.50
C ILE A 379 -33.68 2.56 17.35
N GLY A 380 -32.74 2.28 16.46
CA GLY A 380 -32.23 0.94 16.19
C GLY A 380 -30.74 0.89 16.11
N PHE A 381 -30.18 -0.32 16.26
CA PHE A 381 -28.75 -0.59 16.15
C PHE A 381 -28.49 -1.71 15.16
N ALA A 382 -27.41 -1.59 14.38
CA ALA A 382 -26.89 -2.66 13.54
C ALA A 382 -25.36 -2.75 13.70
N LYS A 383 -24.89 -3.89 14.18
CA LYS A 383 -23.45 -4.15 14.35
C LYS A 383 -22.87 -4.67 13.05
N ARG A 384 -21.70 -4.14 12.65
CA ARG A 384 -20.79 -4.69 11.63
C ARG A 384 -19.46 -5.06 12.28
N SER A 385 -18.55 -5.61 11.49
CA SER A 385 -17.22 -6.05 11.99
C SER A 385 -16.43 -4.91 12.65
N THR A 386 -16.45 -3.72 12.06
CA THR A 386 -15.65 -2.56 12.50
C THR A 386 -16.47 -1.34 12.91
N GLU A 387 -17.76 -1.35 12.67
CA GLU A 387 -18.65 -0.20 12.87
C GLU A 387 -19.97 -0.61 13.53
N VAL A 388 -20.58 0.32 14.24
CA VAL A 388 -21.94 0.23 14.73
C VAL A 388 -22.76 1.31 14.04
N CYS A 389 -23.92 0.94 13.48
CA CYS A 389 -24.89 1.86 12.93
C CYS A 389 -25.96 2.16 13.98
N LEU A 390 -26.03 3.39 14.42
CA LEU A 390 -27.18 3.92 15.17
C LEU A 390 -28.16 4.53 14.18
N SER A 391 -29.39 4.07 14.14
CA SER A 391 -30.46 4.60 13.29
C SER A 391 -31.50 5.29 14.13
N VAL A 392 -31.93 6.49 13.73
CA VAL A 392 -32.98 7.26 14.31
C VAL A 392 -34.00 7.57 13.20
N ARG A 393 -35.23 7.11 13.36
CA ARG A 393 -36.32 7.33 12.41
C ARG A 393 -37.47 8.10 13.09
N ASP A 394 -37.91 9.16 12.45
CA ASP A 394 -39.19 9.79 12.76
C ASP A 394 -40.34 9.26 11.87
N HIS A 395 -41.58 9.59 12.22
CA HIS A 395 -42.77 9.21 11.47
C HIS A 395 -43.49 10.45 10.89
N GLY A 396 -42.74 11.50 10.61
CA GLY A 396 -43.22 12.72 9.97
C GLY A 396 -43.48 12.58 8.47
N PRO A 397 -43.73 13.71 7.78
CA PRO A 397 -43.97 13.72 6.33
C PRO A 397 -42.73 13.34 5.48
N GLY A 398 -41.55 13.31 6.07
CA GLY A 398 -40.31 13.15 5.33
C GLY A 398 -39.84 14.45 4.66
N VAL A 399 -38.94 14.35 3.69
CA VAL A 399 -38.31 15.48 2.99
C VAL A 399 -38.30 15.23 1.49
N ALA A 400 -38.53 16.26 0.67
CA ALA A 400 -38.42 16.14 -0.78
C ALA A 400 -37.08 15.56 -1.20
N PRO A 401 -36.99 14.62 -2.17
CA PRO A 401 -35.74 13.95 -2.57
C PRO A 401 -34.63 14.92 -2.92
N ASP A 402 -34.95 16.03 -3.59
CA ASP A 402 -33.97 17.04 -4.02
C ASP A 402 -33.35 17.83 -2.83
N HIS A 403 -34.06 17.84 -1.68
CA HIS A 403 -33.59 18.50 -0.47
C HIS A 403 -32.70 17.60 0.42
N LEU A 404 -32.77 16.26 0.28
CA LEU A 404 -32.02 15.33 1.11
C LEU A 404 -30.51 15.62 1.14
N PRO A 405 -29.80 15.86 0.00
CA PRO A 405 -28.39 16.19 0.00
C PRO A 405 -28.06 17.55 0.62
N LEU A 406 -29.05 18.39 0.80
CA LEU A 406 -28.89 19.75 1.32
C LEU A 406 -29.10 19.83 2.83
N LEU A 407 -29.70 18.81 3.46
CA LEU A 407 -30.06 18.83 4.88
C LEU A 407 -28.87 18.97 5.84
N THR A 408 -27.69 18.56 5.42
CA THR A 408 -26.44 18.71 6.19
C THR A 408 -25.72 20.03 5.91
N ARG A 409 -26.21 20.84 4.95
CA ARG A 409 -25.62 22.17 4.72
C ARG A 409 -26.03 23.16 5.81
N PRO A 410 -25.10 23.92 6.37
CA PRO A 410 -25.44 24.95 7.38
C PRO A 410 -26.48 25.93 6.86
N PHE A 411 -27.43 26.30 7.73
CA PHE A 411 -28.54 27.25 7.46
C PHE A 411 -29.52 26.80 6.39
N PHE A 412 -29.42 25.58 5.87
CA PHE A 412 -30.44 25.09 4.92
C PHE A 412 -31.75 24.79 5.60
N ARG A 413 -32.86 25.26 5.01
CA ARG A 413 -34.25 25.01 5.43
C ARG A 413 -35.08 24.79 4.19
N GLY A 414 -35.87 23.68 4.15
CA GLY A 414 -36.86 23.45 3.08
C GLY A 414 -37.96 24.52 3.06
N ASP A 415 -38.59 24.71 1.91
CA ASP A 415 -39.56 25.80 1.70
C ASP A 415 -40.75 25.76 2.67
N GLU A 416 -41.26 24.57 3.00
CA GLU A 416 -42.35 24.40 3.99
C GLU A 416 -41.90 24.74 5.43
N ALA A 417 -40.62 24.55 5.74
CA ALA A 417 -40.06 24.90 7.05
C ALA A 417 -39.80 26.41 7.22
N ARG A 418 -39.78 27.20 6.12
CA ARG A 418 -39.65 28.66 6.19
C ARG A 418 -40.84 29.36 6.82
N THR A 419 -42.04 28.82 6.63
CA THR A 419 -43.31 29.41 7.06
C THR A 419 -43.82 28.93 8.42
N ALA A 420 -43.49 27.71 8.84
CA ALA A 420 -44.19 27.08 9.97
C ALA A 420 -43.31 26.81 11.22
N ALA A 421 -41.99 26.84 11.18
CA ALA A 421 -41.15 26.43 12.32
C ALA A 421 -39.99 27.37 12.60
N LYS A 422 -39.82 27.80 13.87
CA LYS A 422 -38.67 28.52 14.40
C LYS A 422 -37.43 27.59 14.45
N GLY A 423 -36.64 27.45 13.35
CA GLY A 423 -35.46 26.60 13.29
C GLY A 423 -34.24 27.30 12.69
N THR A 424 -33.00 26.98 13.16
CA THR A 424 -31.79 27.61 12.70
C THR A 424 -31.19 27.00 11.42
N GLY A 425 -31.62 25.79 11.02
CA GLY A 425 -31.01 25.03 9.93
C GLY A 425 -29.58 24.51 10.24
N LEU A 426 -29.19 24.50 11.52
CA LEU A 426 -27.86 24.06 11.95
C LEU A 426 -27.83 22.64 12.55
N GLY A 427 -28.98 22.09 12.98
CA GLY A 427 -29.01 20.82 13.74
C GLY A 427 -28.34 19.66 13.03
N LEU A 428 -28.70 19.33 11.79
CA LEU A 428 -28.09 18.23 11.02
C LEU A 428 -26.69 18.56 10.55
N ALA A 429 -26.33 19.83 10.32
CA ALA A 429 -24.98 20.25 10.02
C ALA A 429 -24.02 20.06 11.22
N ILE A 430 -24.51 20.30 12.46
CA ILE A 430 -23.81 20.00 13.70
C ILE A 430 -23.59 18.48 13.83
N VAL A 431 -24.63 17.67 13.57
CA VAL A 431 -24.54 16.22 13.61
C VAL A 431 -23.50 15.71 12.62
N ASP A 432 -23.53 16.16 11.37
CA ASP A 432 -22.59 15.74 10.32
C ASP A 432 -21.15 16.10 10.69
N LYS A 433 -20.90 17.35 11.08
CA LYS A 433 -19.56 17.80 11.50
C LYS A 433 -19.05 17.05 12.72
N THR A 434 -19.91 16.77 13.71
CA THR A 434 -19.52 16.13 14.96
C THR A 434 -19.21 14.65 14.74
N ILE A 435 -20.07 13.94 13.96
CA ILE A 435 -19.84 12.53 13.66
C ILE A 435 -18.55 12.31 12.84
N ALA A 436 -18.27 13.21 11.89
CA ALA A 436 -17.03 13.16 11.10
C ALA A 436 -15.78 13.31 11.97
N ARG A 437 -15.81 14.15 13.03
CA ARG A 437 -14.69 14.29 13.99
C ARG A 437 -14.44 13.03 14.84
N MET A 438 -15.45 12.16 14.96
CA MET A 438 -15.35 10.88 15.67
C MET A 438 -15.05 9.71 14.72
N ASP A 439 -14.56 9.98 13.48
CA ASP A 439 -14.31 9.00 12.41
C ASP A 439 -15.56 8.22 12.00
N GLY A 440 -16.73 8.81 12.25
CA GLY A 440 -17.99 8.28 11.81
C GLY A 440 -18.48 8.88 10.49
N ARG A 441 -19.63 8.44 10.04
CA ARG A 441 -20.31 9.01 8.87
C ARG A 441 -21.81 9.10 9.10
N LEU A 442 -22.44 10.07 8.47
CA LEU A 442 -23.87 10.34 8.50
C LEU A 442 -24.50 9.93 7.15
N GLU A 443 -25.62 9.24 7.22
CA GLU A 443 -26.50 8.96 6.07
C GLU A 443 -27.92 9.44 6.39
N VAL A 444 -28.52 10.22 5.50
CA VAL A 444 -29.91 10.73 5.65
C VAL A 444 -30.74 10.26 4.47
N SER A 445 -31.90 9.69 4.74
CA SER A 445 -32.83 9.18 3.72
C SER A 445 -34.27 9.25 4.21
N ASN A 446 -35.23 9.25 3.29
CA ASN A 446 -36.63 9.01 3.65
C ASN A 446 -36.85 7.54 4.00
N ALA A 447 -37.60 7.26 5.02
CA ALA A 447 -37.98 5.92 5.43
C ALA A 447 -39.12 5.37 4.56
N LYS A 448 -39.09 4.06 4.27
CA LYS A 448 -40.24 3.37 3.65
C LYS A 448 -41.46 3.49 4.58
N GLY A 449 -42.54 4.06 4.08
CA GLY A 449 -43.76 4.32 4.86
C GLY A 449 -43.84 5.69 5.57
N GLY A 450 -42.90 6.60 5.20
CA GLY A 450 -42.87 8.00 5.68
C GLY A 450 -41.86 8.25 6.80
N GLY A 451 -41.53 9.52 6.99
CA GLY A 451 -40.55 10.00 7.95
C GLY A 451 -39.13 10.04 7.44
N LEU A 452 -38.28 10.73 8.20
CA LEU A 452 -36.84 10.84 7.94
C LEU A 452 -36.06 9.75 8.72
N LEU A 453 -35.15 9.08 8.04
CA LEU A 453 -34.25 8.08 8.62
C LEU A 453 -32.81 8.60 8.59
N VAL A 454 -32.26 8.81 9.77
CA VAL A 454 -30.87 9.23 9.97
C VAL A 454 -30.07 8.03 10.47
N ARG A 455 -28.99 7.69 9.81
CA ARG A 455 -28.04 6.64 10.19
C ARG A 455 -26.70 7.24 10.52
N LEU A 456 -26.19 6.91 11.70
CA LEU A 456 -24.88 7.30 12.20
C LEU A 456 -24.02 6.06 12.27
N TRP A 457 -22.93 6.05 11.52
CA TRP A 457 -21.94 4.98 11.56
C TRP A 457 -20.78 5.41 12.46
N LEU A 458 -20.50 4.66 13.51
CA LEU A 458 -19.46 4.94 14.49
C LEU A 458 -18.48 3.78 14.56
N PRO A 459 -17.19 4.03 14.84
CA PRO A 459 -16.22 2.98 15.09
C PRO A 459 -16.65 2.10 16.27
N ARG A 460 -16.68 0.78 16.05
CA ARG A 460 -16.99 -0.19 17.08
C ARG A 460 -15.87 -0.27 18.10
N ASP A 461 -16.19 -0.43 19.38
CA ASP A 461 -15.20 -0.71 20.41
C ASP A 461 -14.56 -2.08 20.12
N PRO A 462 -13.22 -2.18 20.01
CA PRO A 462 -12.53 -3.45 19.83
C PRO A 462 -12.81 -4.46 20.95
N ALA A 463 -13.07 -4.00 22.18
CA ALA A 463 -13.41 -4.84 23.32
C ALA A 463 -14.80 -5.51 23.20
N ASP A 464 -15.73 -4.92 22.42
CA ASP A 464 -17.08 -5.49 22.18
C ASP A 464 -17.02 -6.75 21.27
N SER A 465 -15.87 -7.07 20.65
CA SER A 465 -15.67 -8.26 19.81
C SER A 465 -15.12 -9.48 20.56
N LEU A 466 -14.69 -9.33 21.82
CA LEU A 466 -14.21 -10.43 22.64
C LEU A 466 -15.40 -11.13 23.31
N PRO A 467 -15.47 -12.48 23.29
CA PRO A 467 -16.43 -13.18 24.12
C PRO A 467 -16.19 -12.82 25.60
N PRO A 468 -17.26 -12.78 26.43
CA PRO A 468 -17.09 -12.48 27.85
C PRO A 468 -16.08 -13.46 28.46
N PRO A 469 -15.21 -13.01 29.38
CA PRO A 469 -14.29 -13.90 30.07
C PRO A 469 -15.09 -15.02 30.72
N GLN A 470 -14.80 -16.26 30.34
CA GLN A 470 -15.37 -17.43 31.01
C GLN A 470 -14.81 -17.43 32.43
N LEU A 471 -15.69 -17.09 33.39
CA LEU A 471 -15.45 -17.22 34.84
C LEU A 471 -15.56 -18.68 35.25
#